data_f551573b972f9f1f06c60b9194feaf65
#
_entry.id   f551573b972f9f1f06c60b9194feaf65
#
_cell.length_a   1.000
_cell.length_b   1.000
_cell.length_c   1.000
_cell.angle_alpha   90.00
_cell.angle_beta   90.00
_cell.angle_gamma   90.00
#
_symmetry.space_group_name_H-M   'P 1'
#
loop_
_entity.id
_entity.type
_entity.pdbx_description
1 polymer ?
#
loop_
_entity_poly.entity_id
_entity_poly.type
_entity_poly.pdbx_seq_one_letter_code
_entity_poly.pdbx_strand_id
1 'polypeptide(L)'
;DPWTIYWLHFQGKLCDQFLPSHPVPVTISPNEYSRLQDRLRLFEEIYSSFSMGYIKEYMIYSSMCLYNFLASFIYLEQFRHIMIPSQKEYPFTARVIHYMRENIQQNLTLKELASYFKYSPSHFSALFFGETGVSPMNYFIRLKIQKACEYIELTNMKLNEIATHLGFEDAAYFSRTFTKVMGCSPSVYRKKEMEI
;
A
#
# COMPACT_ATOMS: atom_id res chain seq x y z
N ASP A 1 20.36 28.53 21.66
CA ASP A 1 20.53 27.08 21.91
C ASP A 1 21.52 26.53 20.90
N PRO A 2 22.45 25.65 21.32
CA PRO A 2 23.39 25.06 20.40
C PRO A 2 22.66 24.19 19.38
N TRP A 3 23.06 24.31 18.12
CA TRP A 3 22.54 23.51 17.05
C TRP A 3 22.99 22.04 17.22
N THR A 4 22.08 21.10 17.05
CA THR A 4 22.42 19.68 16.97
C THR A 4 22.34 19.25 15.51
N ILE A 5 23.44 18.78 14.96
CA ILE A 5 23.53 18.32 13.57
C ILE A 5 23.67 16.80 13.56
N TYR A 6 22.77 16.14 12.87
CA TYR A 6 22.89 14.73 12.52
C TYR A 6 23.27 14.63 11.07
N TRP A 7 24.27 13.85 10.75
CA TRP A 7 24.70 13.62 9.38
C TRP A 7 24.92 12.13 9.13
N LEU A 8 24.66 11.69 7.90
CA LEU A 8 24.77 10.30 7.51
C LEU A 8 25.28 10.24 6.08
N HIS A 9 26.33 9.42 5.87
CA HIS A 9 26.84 9.10 4.56
C HIS A 9 26.40 7.70 4.17
N PHE A 10 25.85 7.53 2.98
CA PHE A 10 25.45 6.24 2.44
C PHE A 10 25.80 6.14 0.96
N GLN A 11 26.03 4.91 0.50
CA GLN A 11 26.40 4.61 -0.87
C GLN A 11 25.73 3.31 -1.31
N GLY A 12 25.36 3.22 -2.59
CA GLY A 12 24.79 2.01 -3.16
C GLY A 12 24.17 2.25 -4.53
N LYS A 13 23.84 1.17 -5.23
CA LYS A 13 23.26 1.21 -6.59
C LYS A 13 21.89 1.92 -6.68
N LEU A 14 21.20 2.06 -5.56
CA LEU A 14 19.87 2.66 -5.50
C LEU A 14 19.88 4.10 -4.96
N CYS A 15 21.04 4.67 -4.67
CA CYS A 15 21.14 6.02 -4.09
C CYS A 15 20.43 7.08 -4.94
N ASP A 16 20.56 6.99 -6.26
CA ASP A 16 19.95 7.96 -7.19
C ASP A 16 18.41 7.95 -7.16
N GLN A 17 17.80 6.86 -6.65
CA GLN A 17 16.34 6.77 -6.48
C GLN A 17 15.85 7.54 -5.25
N PHE A 18 16.73 7.82 -4.29
CA PHE A 18 16.39 8.47 -3.03
C PHE A 18 16.84 9.92 -2.96
N LEU A 19 17.69 10.35 -3.87
CA LEU A 19 18.20 11.71 -3.89
C LEU A 19 17.59 12.49 -5.05
N PRO A 20 17.00 13.68 -4.80
CA PRO A 20 16.57 14.53 -5.89
C PRO A 20 17.78 14.98 -6.72
N SER A 21 17.60 15.14 -8.04
CA SER A 21 18.63 15.57 -8.96
C SER A 21 19.26 16.92 -8.58
N HIS A 22 18.51 17.75 -7.85
CA HIS A 22 18.96 19.01 -7.29
C HIS A 22 18.47 19.08 -5.83
N PRO A 23 19.33 18.74 -4.85
CA PRO A 23 18.96 18.79 -3.45
C PRO A 23 18.73 20.24 -3.00
N VAL A 24 17.51 20.54 -2.59
CA VAL A 24 17.16 21.84 -1.98
C VAL A 24 16.90 21.59 -0.50
N PRO A 25 17.42 22.41 0.42
CA PRO A 25 17.11 22.32 1.84
C PRO A 25 15.60 22.40 2.08
N VAL A 26 15.05 21.46 2.81
CA VAL A 26 13.63 21.42 3.16
C VAL A 26 13.48 21.63 4.65
N THR A 27 12.67 22.62 5.04
CA THR A 27 12.32 22.86 6.44
C THR A 27 11.11 22.02 6.81
N ILE A 28 11.24 21.18 7.84
CA ILE A 28 10.15 20.38 8.39
C ILE A 28 9.80 20.92 9.77
N SER A 29 8.67 21.61 9.89
CA SER A 29 8.21 22.11 11.19
C SER A 29 7.81 20.95 12.09
N PRO A 30 8.27 20.93 13.36
CA PRO A 30 7.90 19.90 14.31
C PRO A 30 6.39 19.91 14.58
N ASN A 31 5.73 18.77 14.36
CA ASN A 31 4.36 18.48 14.75
C ASN A 31 4.20 16.97 14.88
N GLU A 32 3.02 16.49 15.28
CA GLU A 32 2.76 15.05 15.45
C GLU A 32 2.95 14.22 14.16
N TYR A 33 2.79 14.84 12.99
CA TYR A 33 2.96 14.21 11.67
C TYR A 33 4.30 14.53 11.00
N SER A 34 5.23 15.14 11.73
CA SER A 34 6.57 15.47 11.20
C SER A 34 7.52 14.28 11.19
N ARG A 35 7.21 13.20 11.90
CA ARG A 35 8.06 12.04 12.13
C ARG A 35 9.41 12.35 12.78
N LEU A 36 9.52 13.46 13.51
CA LEU A 36 10.79 13.87 14.11
C LEU A 36 11.33 12.80 15.08
N GLN A 37 10.47 12.29 15.98
CA GLN A 37 10.86 11.25 16.95
C GLN A 37 11.25 9.93 16.28
N ASP A 38 10.54 9.53 15.24
CA ASP A 38 10.90 8.34 14.43
C ASP A 38 12.29 8.49 13.81
N ARG A 39 12.61 9.68 13.25
CA ARG A 39 13.93 9.94 12.66
C ARG A 39 15.05 9.88 13.68
N LEU A 40 14.85 10.48 14.83
CA LEU A 40 15.85 10.43 15.91
C LEU A 40 16.10 8.99 16.34
N ARG A 41 15.03 8.22 16.57
CA ARG A 41 15.13 6.80 16.93
C ARG A 41 15.84 5.98 15.86
N LEU A 42 15.44 6.10 14.59
CA LEU A 42 16.06 5.36 13.49
C LEU A 42 17.53 5.73 13.31
N PHE A 43 17.88 6.99 13.49
CA PHE A 43 19.28 7.43 13.45
C PHE A 43 20.09 6.77 14.56
N GLU A 44 19.58 6.75 15.79
CA GLU A 44 20.22 6.10 16.94
C GLU A 44 20.34 4.58 16.74
N GLU A 45 19.32 3.92 16.17
CA GLU A 45 19.36 2.51 15.86
C GLU A 45 20.45 2.18 14.83
N ILE A 46 20.58 2.98 13.76
CA ILE A 46 21.64 2.84 12.75
C ILE A 46 23.01 3.03 13.42
N TYR A 47 23.19 4.10 14.18
CA TYR A 47 24.43 4.41 14.88
C TYR A 47 24.84 3.30 15.84
N SER A 48 23.91 2.84 16.67
CA SER A 48 24.14 1.78 17.66
C SER A 48 24.48 0.44 17.00
N SER A 49 23.85 0.13 15.87
CA SER A 49 24.15 -1.11 15.12
C SER A 49 25.59 -1.16 14.64
N PHE A 50 26.16 -0.03 14.21
CA PHE A 50 27.57 0.04 13.83
C PHE A 50 28.50 -0.05 15.03
N SER A 51 28.07 0.42 16.20
CA SER A 51 28.83 0.32 17.46
C SER A 51 29.01 -1.13 17.92
N MET A 52 28.09 -2.02 17.53
CA MET A 52 28.17 -3.48 17.84
C MET A 52 29.13 -4.23 16.94
N GLY A 53 29.73 -3.56 15.95
CA GLY A 53 30.68 -4.16 14.99
C GLY A 53 30.07 -4.42 13.62
N TYR A 54 30.94 -4.67 12.64
CA TYR A 54 30.56 -4.88 11.24
C TYR A 54 30.15 -6.34 10.94
N ILE A 55 29.28 -6.90 11.77
CA ILE A 55 28.74 -8.26 11.60
C ILE A 55 27.62 -8.17 10.55
N LYS A 56 27.51 -9.20 9.71
CA LYS A 56 26.59 -9.24 8.57
C LYS A 56 25.13 -8.91 8.95
N GLU A 57 24.66 -9.46 10.05
CA GLU A 57 23.31 -9.29 10.56
C GLU A 57 23.04 -7.81 10.92
N TYR A 58 23.97 -7.15 11.60
CA TYR A 58 23.85 -5.74 11.94
C TYR A 58 23.95 -4.84 10.72
N MET A 59 24.76 -5.21 9.73
CA MET A 59 24.84 -4.46 8.46
C MET A 59 23.54 -4.54 7.67
N ILE A 60 22.88 -5.70 7.62
CA ILE A 60 21.58 -5.88 6.98
C ILE A 60 20.51 -5.07 7.74
N TYR A 61 20.48 -5.17 9.08
CA TYR A 61 19.55 -4.43 9.91
C TYR A 61 19.70 -2.91 9.73
N SER A 62 20.90 -2.38 9.82
CA SER A 62 21.18 -0.96 9.59
C SER A 62 20.74 -0.50 8.21
N SER A 63 20.93 -1.35 7.18
CA SER A 63 20.48 -1.03 5.83
C SER A 63 18.95 -0.92 5.75
N MET A 64 18.21 -1.80 6.42
CA MET A 64 16.74 -1.73 6.49
C MET A 64 16.27 -0.46 7.24
N CYS A 65 16.92 -0.13 8.36
CA CYS A 65 16.65 1.11 9.10
C CYS A 65 16.93 2.35 8.24
N LEU A 66 18.00 2.31 7.44
CA LEU A 66 18.35 3.39 6.51
C LEU A 66 17.23 3.65 5.49
N TYR A 67 16.66 2.61 4.87
CA TYR A 67 15.54 2.78 3.95
C TYR A 67 14.35 3.48 4.62
N ASN A 68 14.00 3.06 5.85
CA ASN A 68 12.92 3.68 6.59
C ASN A 68 13.25 5.13 6.99
N PHE A 69 14.49 5.40 7.38
CA PHE A 69 14.99 6.74 7.68
C PHE A 69 14.85 7.67 6.46
N LEU A 70 15.35 7.27 5.29
CA LEU A 70 15.23 8.03 4.04
C LEU A 70 13.78 8.23 3.63
N ALA A 71 12.95 7.18 3.71
CA ALA A 71 11.53 7.27 3.40
C ALA A 71 10.79 8.30 4.28
N SER A 72 11.24 8.49 5.53
CA SER A 72 10.65 9.46 6.44
C SER A 72 10.80 10.92 5.99
N PHE A 73 11.76 11.22 5.13
CA PHE A 73 11.95 12.53 4.51
C PHE A 73 11.30 12.61 3.14
N ILE A 74 11.61 11.66 2.27
CA ILE A 74 11.24 11.67 0.85
C ILE A 74 9.73 11.53 0.67
N TYR A 75 9.11 10.67 1.49
CA TYR A 75 7.68 10.34 1.43
C TYR A 75 6.88 10.89 2.62
N LEU A 76 7.30 12.03 3.19
CA LEU A 76 6.63 12.64 4.33
C LEU A 76 5.18 13.03 4.01
N GLU A 77 4.90 13.54 2.82
CA GLU A 77 3.54 13.91 2.41
C GLU A 77 2.66 12.68 2.26
N GLN A 78 3.17 11.60 1.68
CA GLN A 78 2.44 10.33 1.59
C GLN A 78 2.12 9.77 2.98
N PHE A 79 3.08 9.86 3.93
CA PHE A 79 2.83 9.49 5.31
C PHE A 79 1.73 10.35 5.93
N ARG A 80 1.76 11.66 5.75
CA ARG A 80 0.72 12.57 6.23
C ARG A 80 -0.65 12.22 5.66
N HIS A 81 -0.74 11.94 4.37
CA HIS A 81 -1.99 11.51 3.73
C HIS A 81 -2.55 10.20 4.31
N ILE A 82 -1.67 9.29 4.74
CA ILE A 82 -2.09 8.02 5.37
C ILE A 82 -2.58 8.25 6.79
N MET A 83 -1.91 9.13 7.56
CA MET A 83 -2.14 9.30 9.00
C MET A 83 -3.18 10.37 9.34
N ILE A 84 -3.42 11.33 8.43
CA ILE A 84 -4.44 12.38 8.61
C ILE A 84 -5.65 12.03 7.75
N PRO A 85 -6.71 11.45 8.31
CA PRO A 85 -7.91 11.11 7.55
C PRO A 85 -8.77 12.36 7.28
N SER A 86 -8.30 13.29 6.49
CA SER A 86 -9.14 14.34 5.96
C SER A 86 -9.75 13.89 4.64
N GLN A 87 -11.03 13.52 4.64
CA GLN A 87 -11.75 13.05 3.45
C GLN A 87 -11.71 14.03 2.24
N LYS A 88 -11.23 15.25 2.42
CA LYS A 88 -11.20 16.28 1.37
C LYS A 88 -9.92 16.33 0.52
N GLU A 89 -8.84 15.68 0.93
CA GLU A 89 -7.53 15.81 0.28
C GLU A 89 -6.95 14.52 -0.33
N TYR A 90 -7.67 13.43 -0.25
CA TYR A 90 -7.19 12.22 -0.93
C TYR A 90 -7.20 12.40 -2.46
N PRO A 91 -6.12 11.98 -3.16
CA PRO A 91 -6.14 11.86 -4.61
C PRO A 91 -7.39 11.12 -5.09
N PHE A 92 -7.89 11.50 -6.26
CA PHE A 92 -9.11 10.91 -6.82
C PHE A 92 -9.11 9.37 -6.71
N THR A 93 -8.04 8.74 -7.14
CA THR A 93 -7.88 7.27 -7.13
C THR A 93 -7.92 6.68 -5.73
N ALA A 94 -7.30 7.33 -4.73
CA ALA A 94 -7.34 6.85 -3.34
C ALA A 94 -8.77 6.87 -2.79
N ARG A 95 -9.56 7.91 -3.10
CA ARG A 95 -10.99 8.00 -2.73
C ARG A 95 -11.82 6.91 -3.40
N VAL A 96 -11.54 6.64 -4.67
CA VAL A 96 -12.22 5.56 -5.42
C VAL A 96 -11.90 4.20 -4.81
N ILE A 97 -10.63 3.91 -4.52
CA ILE A 97 -10.20 2.65 -3.90
C ILE A 97 -10.83 2.48 -2.51
N HIS A 98 -10.85 3.54 -1.72
CA HIS A 98 -11.53 3.52 -0.41
C HIS A 98 -13.01 3.16 -0.56
N TYR A 99 -13.74 3.84 -1.44
CA TYR A 99 -15.14 3.54 -1.71
C TYR A 99 -15.37 2.09 -2.20
N MET A 100 -14.50 1.59 -3.09
CA MET A 100 -14.54 0.19 -3.52
C MET A 100 -14.36 -0.80 -2.35
N ARG A 101 -13.45 -0.51 -1.41
CA ARG A 101 -13.23 -1.35 -0.22
C ARG A 101 -14.42 -1.35 0.72
N GLU A 102 -15.01 -0.19 0.99
CA GLU A 102 -16.22 -0.04 1.80
C GLU A 102 -17.43 -0.79 1.21
N ASN A 103 -17.46 -0.94 -0.12
CA ASN A 103 -18.54 -1.58 -0.85
C ASN A 103 -18.13 -2.92 -1.48
N ILE A 104 -17.14 -3.61 -0.88
CA ILE A 104 -16.52 -4.82 -1.46
C ILE A 104 -17.53 -5.97 -1.67
N GLN A 105 -18.58 -6.02 -0.88
CA GLN A 105 -19.65 -7.03 -0.95
C GLN A 105 -20.68 -6.75 -2.05
N GLN A 106 -20.71 -5.53 -2.59
CA GLN A 106 -21.68 -5.13 -3.60
C GLN A 106 -21.21 -5.47 -5.01
N ASN A 107 -22.15 -5.61 -5.93
CA ASN A 107 -21.84 -5.77 -7.35
C ASN A 107 -21.89 -4.39 -8.05
N LEU A 108 -20.88 -3.55 -7.74
CA LEU A 108 -20.78 -2.22 -8.31
C LEU A 108 -20.49 -2.26 -9.80
N THR A 109 -21.19 -1.44 -10.57
CA THR A 109 -20.93 -1.20 -11.98
C THR A 109 -20.06 0.06 -12.18
N LEU A 110 -19.42 0.15 -13.35
CA LEU A 110 -18.67 1.34 -13.73
C LEU A 110 -19.54 2.60 -13.71
N LYS A 111 -20.81 2.47 -14.12
CA LYS A 111 -21.75 3.58 -14.18
C LYS A 111 -22.07 4.11 -12.77
N GLU A 112 -22.29 3.21 -11.82
CA GLU A 112 -22.54 3.57 -10.42
C GLU A 112 -21.34 4.26 -9.79
N LEU A 113 -20.13 3.68 -9.98
CA LEU A 113 -18.89 4.30 -9.50
C LEU A 113 -18.70 5.71 -10.09
N ALA A 114 -18.80 5.85 -11.40
CA ALA A 114 -18.65 7.14 -12.06
C ALA A 114 -19.68 8.16 -11.58
N SER A 115 -20.96 7.75 -11.43
CA SER A 115 -22.04 8.58 -10.96
C SER A 115 -21.80 9.07 -9.52
N TYR A 116 -21.36 8.18 -8.62
CA TYR A 116 -21.04 8.55 -7.24
C TYR A 116 -19.98 9.65 -7.16
N PHE A 117 -18.95 9.56 -7.98
CA PHE A 117 -17.88 10.57 -8.05
C PHE A 117 -18.19 11.75 -8.96
N LYS A 118 -19.39 11.82 -9.53
CA LYS A 118 -19.87 12.91 -10.43
C LYS A 118 -19.05 13.03 -11.72
N TYR A 119 -18.64 11.92 -12.30
CA TYR A 119 -17.95 11.84 -13.58
C TYR A 119 -18.78 11.05 -14.61
N SER A 120 -18.52 11.27 -15.90
CA SER A 120 -18.96 10.33 -16.93
C SER A 120 -18.15 9.03 -16.84
N PRO A 121 -18.70 7.86 -17.20
CA PRO A 121 -17.98 6.58 -17.15
C PRO A 121 -16.64 6.58 -17.91
N SER A 122 -16.59 7.21 -19.07
CA SER A 122 -15.38 7.31 -19.89
C SER A 122 -14.30 8.15 -19.22
N HIS A 123 -14.67 9.33 -18.68
CA HIS A 123 -13.73 10.21 -18.00
C HIS A 123 -13.23 9.58 -16.69
N PHE A 124 -14.14 8.98 -15.90
CA PHE A 124 -13.79 8.23 -14.69
C PHE A 124 -12.76 7.13 -14.98
N SER A 125 -13.01 6.31 -16.01
CA SER A 125 -12.09 5.24 -16.42
C SER A 125 -10.73 5.77 -16.86
N ALA A 126 -10.69 6.86 -17.63
CA ALA A 126 -9.45 7.46 -18.11
C ALA A 126 -8.60 8.01 -16.96
N LEU A 127 -9.21 8.75 -16.03
CA LEU A 127 -8.52 9.27 -14.84
C LEU A 127 -7.95 8.13 -13.98
N PHE A 128 -8.78 7.15 -13.66
CA PHE A 128 -8.37 6.04 -12.83
C PHE A 128 -7.27 5.20 -13.47
N PHE A 129 -7.40 4.92 -14.76
CA PHE A 129 -6.38 4.18 -15.53
C PHE A 129 -5.06 4.96 -15.62
N GLY A 130 -5.13 6.28 -15.82
CA GLY A 130 -3.94 7.13 -15.90
C GLY A 130 -3.06 7.06 -14.64
N GLU A 131 -3.67 6.93 -13.46
CA GLU A 131 -2.94 6.84 -12.18
C GLU A 131 -2.55 5.40 -11.80
N THR A 132 -3.37 4.40 -12.15
CA THR A 132 -3.20 3.01 -11.68
C THR A 132 -2.66 2.04 -12.74
N GLY A 133 -2.74 2.41 -14.02
CA GLY A 133 -2.45 1.50 -15.13
C GLY A 133 -3.46 0.35 -15.29
N VAL A 134 -4.56 0.34 -14.52
CA VAL A 134 -5.57 -0.72 -14.53
C VAL A 134 -6.97 -0.12 -14.61
N SER A 135 -7.88 -0.75 -15.36
CA SER A 135 -9.27 -0.27 -15.41
C SER A 135 -9.95 -0.39 -14.03
N PRO A 136 -10.90 0.52 -13.69
CA PRO A 136 -11.58 0.52 -12.39
C PRO A 136 -12.21 -0.82 -12.02
N MET A 137 -12.90 -1.46 -12.96
CA MET A 137 -13.58 -2.73 -12.71
C MET A 137 -12.60 -3.89 -12.51
N ASN A 138 -11.49 -3.92 -13.27
CA ASN A 138 -10.43 -4.91 -13.05
C ASN A 138 -9.73 -4.70 -11.70
N TYR A 139 -9.56 -3.46 -11.27
CA TYR A 139 -9.02 -3.14 -9.96
C TYR A 139 -9.97 -3.62 -8.85
N PHE A 140 -11.27 -3.36 -8.99
CA PHE A 140 -12.28 -3.80 -8.03
C PHE A 140 -12.36 -5.33 -7.91
N ILE A 141 -12.28 -6.03 -9.05
CA ILE A 141 -12.18 -7.50 -9.05
C ILE A 141 -10.93 -7.97 -8.28
N ARG A 142 -9.78 -7.36 -8.49
CA ARG A 142 -8.56 -7.72 -7.73
C ARG A 142 -8.72 -7.53 -6.24
N LEU A 143 -9.36 -6.44 -5.79
CA LEU A 143 -9.67 -6.21 -4.37
C LEU A 143 -10.57 -7.32 -3.81
N LYS A 144 -11.61 -7.72 -4.56
CA LYS A 144 -12.50 -8.84 -4.16
C LYS A 144 -11.74 -10.16 -4.04
N ILE A 145 -10.84 -10.46 -4.99
CA ILE A 145 -10.02 -11.68 -4.93
C ILE A 145 -9.02 -11.63 -3.77
N GLN A 146 -8.39 -10.48 -3.52
CA GLN A 146 -7.55 -10.31 -2.34
C GLN A 146 -8.32 -10.57 -1.04
N LYS A 147 -9.55 -10.04 -0.94
CA LYS A 147 -10.41 -10.28 0.22
C LYS A 147 -10.87 -11.74 0.32
N ALA A 148 -11.05 -12.41 -0.83
CA ALA A 148 -11.34 -13.85 -0.84
C ALA A 148 -10.17 -14.68 -0.27
N CYS A 149 -8.92 -14.33 -0.59
CA CYS A 149 -7.74 -14.96 0.00
C CYS A 149 -7.75 -14.83 1.54
N GLU A 150 -8.00 -13.61 2.06
CA GLU A 150 -8.12 -13.40 3.51
C GLU A 150 -9.19 -14.29 4.15
N TYR A 151 -10.38 -14.42 3.52
CA TYR A 151 -11.43 -15.33 4.04
C TYR A 151 -11.03 -16.79 3.97
N ILE A 152 -10.33 -17.21 2.91
CA ILE A 152 -9.85 -18.59 2.76
C ILE A 152 -8.81 -18.92 3.84
N GLU A 153 -7.92 -18.00 4.17
CA GLU A 153 -6.83 -18.15 5.14
C GLU A 153 -7.32 -18.07 6.59
N LEU A 154 -8.20 -17.11 6.87
CA LEU A 154 -8.54 -16.74 8.24
C LEU A 154 -9.88 -17.34 8.72
N THR A 155 -10.64 -18.00 7.85
CA THR A 155 -11.97 -18.52 8.19
C THR A 155 -12.23 -19.91 7.63
N ASN A 156 -13.22 -20.62 8.22
CA ASN A 156 -13.73 -21.90 7.72
C ASN A 156 -14.91 -21.75 6.73
N MET A 157 -15.14 -20.56 6.19
CA MET A 157 -16.23 -20.32 5.23
C MET A 157 -16.07 -21.21 3.99
N LYS A 158 -17.18 -21.74 3.49
CA LYS A 158 -17.18 -22.48 2.23
C LYS A 158 -16.92 -21.53 1.06
N LEU A 159 -16.31 -22.02 -0.03
CA LEU A 159 -15.95 -21.19 -1.18
C LEU A 159 -17.16 -20.52 -1.85
N ASN A 160 -18.31 -21.19 -1.87
CA ASN A 160 -19.56 -20.60 -2.36
C ASN A 160 -20.09 -19.50 -1.41
N GLU A 161 -19.93 -19.65 -0.10
CA GLU A 161 -20.29 -18.60 0.86
C GLU A 161 -19.41 -17.37 0.68
N ILE A 162 -18.09 -17.56 0.50
CA ILE A 162 -17.15 -16.47 0.19
C ILE A 162 -17.54 -15.75 -1.11
N ALA A 163 -17.87 -16.52 -2.16
CA ALA A 163 -18.30 -15.94 -3.43
C ALA A 163 -19.56 -15.07 -3.26
N THR A 164 -20.58 -15.58 -2.61
CA THR A 164 -21.82 -14.84 -2.32
C THR A 164 -21.55 -13.61 -1.44
N HIS A 165 -20.75 -13.76 -0.39
CA HIS A 165 -20.42 -12.67 0.52
C HIS A 165 -19.67 -11.52 -0.16
N LEU A 166 -18.87 -11.84 -1.16
CA LEU A 166 -18.16 -10.84 -1.97
C LEU A 166 -18.98 -10.36 -3.19
N GLY A 167 -20.26 -10.70 -3.27
CA GLY A 167 -21.16 -10.21 -4.33
C GLY A 167 -20.84 -10.77 -5.71
N PHE A 168 -20.30 -11.99 -5.82
CA PHE A 168 -20.24 -12.69 -7.09
C PHE A 168 -21.59 -13.36 -7.39
N GLU A 169 -22.05 -13.27 -8.63
CA GLU A 169 -23.35 -13.80 -9.05
C GLU A 169 -23.42 -15.32 -8.91
N ASP A 170 -22.34 -16.02 -9.20
CA ASP A 170 -22.22 -17.45 -9.03
C ASP A 170 -20.81 -17.90 -8.64
N ALA A 171 -20.72 -19.09 -8.00
CA ALA A 171 -19.46 -19.66 -7.54
C ALA A 171 -18.54 -20.10 -8.71
N ALA A 172 -19.10 -20.40 -9.89
CA ALA A 172 -18.30 -20.77 -11.05
C ALA A 172 -17.61 -19.56 -11.64
N TYR A 173 -18.30 -18.41 -11.74
CA TYR A 173 -17.70 -17.15 -12.12
C TYR A 173 -16.62 -16.70 -11.14
N PHE A 174 -16.90 -16.79 -9.83
CA PHE A 174 -15.89 -16.55 -8.81
C PHE A 174 -14.65 -17.42 -9.01
N SER A 175 -14.81 -18.74 -9.16
CA SER A 175 -13.68 -19.66 -9.31
C SER A 175 -12.84 -19.39 -10.54
N ARG A 176 -13.46 -19.08 -11.69
CA ARG A 176 -12.76 -18.68 -12.92
C ARG A 176 -12.00 -17.38 -12.72
N THR A 177 -12.63 -16.39 -12.10
CA THR A 177 -12.03 -15.08 -11.82
C THR A 177 -10.87 -15.18 -10.85
N PHE A 178 -11.03 -15.94 -9.77
CA PHE A 178 -9.98 -16.22 -8.80
C PHE A 178 -8.77 -16.89 -9.49
N THR A 179 -9.01 -17.94 -10.27
CA THR A 179 -7.94 -18.63 -11.01
C THR A 179 -7.21 -17.71 -11.98
N LYS A 180 -7.93 -16.84 -12.67
CA LYS A 180 -7.33 -15.85 -13.56
C LYS A 180 -6.40 -14.87 -12.84
N VAL A 181 -6.75 -14.47 -11.62
CA VAL A 181 -5.98 -13.49 -10.84
C VAL A 181 -4.84 -14.15 -10.08
N MET A 182 -5.09 -15.31 -9.44
CA MET A 182 -4.15 -15.98 -8.52
C MET A 182 -3.32 -17.08 -9.21
N GLY A 183 -3.64 -17.48 -10.44
CA GLY A 183 -2.94 -18.56 -11.14
C GLY A 183 -3.32 -19.98 -10.69
N CYS A 184 -4.14 -20.14 -9.65
CA CYS A 184 -4.62 -21.44 -9.17
C CYS A 184 -6.06 -21.32 -8.69
N SER A 185 -6.79 -22.46 -8.64
CA SER A 185 -8.18 -22.45 -8.17
C SER A 185 -8.30 -22.15 -6.66
N PRO A 186 -9.44 -21.61 -6.20
CA PRO A 186 -9.66 -21.37 -4.76
C PRO A 186 -9.48 -22.62 -3.90
N SER A 187 -9.85 -23.80 -4.41
CA SER A 187 -9.68 -25.06 -3.69
C SER A 187 -8.21 -25.47 -3.56
N VAL A 188 -7.41 -25.24 -4.61
CA VAL A 188 -5.97 -25.50 -4.57
C VAL A 188 -5.28 -24.50 -3.64
N TYR A 189 -5.70 -23.23 -3.70
CA TYR A 189 -5.19 -22.19 -2.82
C TYR A 189 -5.41 -22.56 -1.35
N ARG A 190 -6.63 -22.95 -0.98
CA ARG A 190 -6.97 -23.40 0.39
C ARG A 190 -6.12 -24.56 0.88
N LYS A 191 -5.88 -25.57 0.02
CA LYS A 191 -5.05 -26.72 0.43
C LYS A 191 -3.63 -26.32 0.74
N LYS A 192 -3.04 -25.43 -0.05
CA LYS A 192 -1.66 -24.95 0.17
C LYS A 192 -1.51 -24.21 1.49
N GLU A 193 -2.49 -23.40 1.87
CA GLU A 193 -2.47 -22.65 3.13
C GLU A 193 -2.70 -23.55 4.36
N MET A 194 -3.37 -24.69 4.20
CA MET A 194 -3.58 -25.66 5.30
C MET A 194 -2.38 -26.60 5.52
N GLU A 195 -1.41 -26.63 4.62
CA GLU A 195 -0.18 -27.44 4.68
C GLU A 195 1.04 -26.69 5.26
N ILE A 196 0.87 -25.40 5.63
CA ILE A 196 1.86 -24.56 6.27
C ILE A 196 1.58 -24.46 7.77
#